data_0819f109a72aec525c36415878a4d550
#
_entry.id   0819f109a72aec525c36415878a4d550
#
_cell.length_a   1.000
_cell.length_b   1.000
_cell.length_c   1.000
_cell.angle_alpha   90.00
_cell.angle_beta   90.00
_cell.angle_gamma   90.00
#
_symmetry.space_group_name_H-M   'P 1'
#
loop_
_entity.id
_entity.type
_entity.pdbx_description
1 polymer ?
#
loop_
_entity_poly.entity_id
_entity_poly.type
_entity_poly.pdbx_seq_one_letter_code
_entity_poly.pdbx_strand_id
1 'polypeptide(L)'
;DEAEKRVWQQTGVYLVIHMDPIDINNAYVNALREQTDGVLRQIDGQLTMHDFRVVDGKRQINLIFDVVAPYEYQGEKKDTLVHDIRRVLRARDKRYNAIITVDHQM
;
A
#
# COMPACT_ATOMS: atom_id res chain seq x y z
N ASP A 1 -2.14 15.19 17.45
CA ASP A 1 -2.89 15.44 17.87
C ASP A 1 -2.86 15.75 18.05
N GLU A 2 -2.37 15.73 17.24
CA GLU A 2 -3.01 16.10 17.63
C GLU A 2 -3.51 16.41 17.87
N ALA A 3 -3.20 16.54 17.59
CA ALA A 3 -4.19 16.98 17.91
C ALA A 3 -4.34 16.90 18.47
N GLU A 4 -4.12 17.00 18.44
CA GLU A 4 -4.88 17.08 19.04
C GLU A 4 -4.46 17.17 19.33
N LYS A 5 -3.67 17.25 19.19
CA LYS A 5 -3.84 17.38 19.61
C LYS A 5 -3.82 17.86 19.66
N ARG A 6 -3.32 18.16 19.22
CA ARG A 6 -3.84 18.62 19.40
C ARG A 6 -4.23 18.83 19.67
N VAL A 7 -4.04 18.86 19.63
CA VAL A 7 -4.97 19.11 19.91
C VAL A 7 -4.76 19.04 20.55
N TRP A 8 -4.21 19.48 20.63
CA TRP A 8 -4.50 19.56 21.29
C TRP A 8 -4.12 19.62 21.36
N GLN A 9 -3.59 19.61 21.06
CA GLN A 9 -3.93 19.62 21.10
C GLN A 9 -4.23 19.81 21.14
N GLN A 10 -3.88 20.10 21.12
CA GLN A 10 -4.68 20.33 21.17
C GLN A 10 -5.13 19.94 21.43
N THR A 11 -4.74 20.10 21.52
CA THR A 11 -5.58 19.73 21.65
C THR A 11 -5.74 19.08 21.72
N GLY A 12 -5.16 18.89 21.79
CA GLY A 12 -5.67 18.30 21.62
C GLY A 12 -5.79 17.81 21.51
N VAL A 13 -5.67 17.80 21.54
CA VAL A 13 -6.31 17.35 21.17
C VAL A 13 -6.41 16.90 21.02
N TYR A 14 -6.36 16.51 20.79
CA TYR A 14 -6.87 16.00 20.46
C TYR A 14 -7.23 15.49 20.08
N LEU A 15 -7.16 15.28 19.88
CA LEU A 15 -7.84 14.88 19.37
C LEU A 15 -7.96 14.01 19.16
N VAL A 16 -8.05 13.67 18.84
CA VAL A 16 -8.45 12.88 18.42
C VAL A 16 -8.77 12.35 17.88
N ILE A 17 -8.79 12.19 17.39
CA ILE A 17 -9.31 11.78 16.78
C ILE A 17 -9.59 10.92 16.28
N HIS A 18 -9.78 10.73 15.66
CA HIS A 18 -10.22 9.90 15.05
C HIS A 18 -10.26 9.49 14.22
N MET A 19 -10.01 9.21 13.95
CA MET A 19 -9.77 8.88 12.97
C MET A 19 -10.02 9.37 11.85
N ASP A 20 -9.49 10.34 11.45
CA ASP A 20 -9.90 10.82 10.18
C ASP A 20 -8.95 10.37 9.09
N PRO A 21 -9.46 9.76 8.05
CA PRO A 21 -8.59 9.25 7.01
C PRO A 21 -7.90 10.34 6.20
N ILE A 22 -8.35 11.57 6.27
CA ILE A 22 -7.71 12.65 5.52
C ILE A 22 -6.72 13.35 6.43
N ASP A 23 -5.70 12.65 6.78
CA ASP A 23 -4.60 13.16 7.55
C ASP A 23 -3.51 13.60 6.57
N ILE A 24 -2.79 14.66 6.90
CA ILE A 24 -1.67 15.12 6.09
C ILE A 24 -0.64 14.03 5.90
N ASN A 25 -0.42 13.23 6.93
CA ASN A 25 0.53 12.13 6.85
C ASN A 25 0.12 11.10 5.80
N ASN A 26 -1.15 11.05 5.46
CA ASN A 26 -1.63 10.13 4.45
C ASN A 26 -1.25 10.55 3.04
N ALA A 27 -0.78 11.78 2.83
CA ALA A 27 -0.33 12.19 1.51
C ALA A 27 0.82 11.32 1.03
N TYR A 28 1.74 10.99 1.92
CA TYR A 28 2.85 10.09 1.61
C TYR A 28 2.32 8.69 1.25
N VAL A 29 1.44 8.16 2.08
CA VAL A 29 0.86 6.83 1.86
C VAL A 29 0.03 6.82 0.57
N ASN A 30 -0.73 7.88 0.33
CA ASN A 30 -1.55 7.96 -0.88
C ASN A 30 -0.71 8.00 -2.14
N ALA A 31 0.42 8.71 -2.10
CA ALA A 31 1.34 8.75 -3.24
C ALA A 31 1.90 7.36 -3.53
N LEU A 32 2.28 6.62 -2.50
CA LEU A 32 2.78 5.27 -2.66
C LEU A 32 1.69 4.32 -3.15
N ARG A 33 0.45 4.51 -2.68
CA ARG A 33 -0.68 3.72 -3.12
C ARG A 33 -0.92 3.91 -4.61
N GLU A 34 -0.92 5.16 -5.08
CA GLU A 34 -1.14 5.45 -6.49
C GLU A 34 -0.02 4.87 -7.35
N GLN A 35 1.20 4.96 -6.87
CA GLN A 35 2.35 4.42 -7.58
C GLN A 35 2.23 2.90 -7.70
N THR A 36 1.85 2.23 -6.61
CA THR A 36 1.69 0.78 -6.59
C THR A 36 0.54 0.34 -7.47
N ASP A 37 -0.59 1.07 -7.42
CA ASP A 37 -1.74 0.78 -8.27
C ASP A 37 -1.35 0.91 -9.74
N GLY A 38 -0.56 1.91 -10.09
CA GLY A 38 -0.06 2.08 -11.45
C GLY A 38 0.78 0.91 -11.92
N VAL A 39 1.60 0.36 -11.02
CA VAL A 39 2.41 -0.82 -11.32
C VAL A 39 1.50 -2.02 -11.62
N LEU A 40 0.47 -2.22 -10.80
CA LEU A 40 -0.45 -3.33 -11.01
C LEU A 40 -1.16 -3.21 -12.36
N ARG A 41 -1.63 -2.02 -12.70
CA ARG A 41 -2.32 -1.80 -13.96
C ARG A 41 -1.42 -1.98 -15.17
N GLN A 42 -0.15 -1.67 -15.00
CA GLN A 42 0.83 -1.85 -16.05
C GLN A 42 1.05 -3.33 -16.33
N ILE A 43 0.99 -4.17 -15.29
CA ILE A 43 1.16 -5.61 -15.43
C ILE A 43 -0.11 -6.24 -15.99
N ASP A 44 -1.27 -5.91 -15.41
CA ASP A 44 -2.56 -6.43 -15.86
C ASP A 44 -3.65 -5.48 -15.35
N GLY A 45 -4.41 -4.90 -16.27
CA GLY A 45 -5.46 -3.94 -15.93
C GLY A 45 -6.61 -4.53 -15.12
N GLN A 46 -6.69 -5.85 -15.00
CA GLN A 46 -7.73 -6.50 -14.22
C GLN A 46 -7.38 -6.62 -12.74
N LEU A 47 -6.14 -6.33 -12.37
CA LEU A 47 -5.72 -6.41 -10.97
C LEU A 47 -6.26 -5.23 -10.18
N THR A 48 -6.74 -5.51 -8.98
CA THR A 48 -7.17 -4.45 -8.06
C THR A 48 -6.45 -4.63 -6.73
N MET A 49 -6.25 -3.51 -6.03
CA MET A 49 -5.49 -3.50 -4.79
C MET A 49 -6.41 -3.12 -3.62
N HIS A 50 -6.22 -3.80 -2.50
CA HIS A 50 -6.99 -3.54 -1.27
C HIS A 50 -6.06 -3.52 -0.06
N ASP A 51 -6.49 -2.81 0.97
CA ASP A 51 -5.82 -2.79 2.28
C ASP A 51 -4.36 -2.37 2.19
N PHE A 52 -4.08 -1.36 1.39
CA PHE A 52 -2.72 -0.86 1.22
C PHE A 52 -2.24 -0.18 2.50
N ARG A 53 -1.08 -0.61 3.00
CA ARG A 53 -0.45 -0.05 4.19
C ARG A 53 1.04 0.10 3.97
N VAL A 54 1.63 1.07 4.64
CA VAL A 54 3.06 1.31 4.56
C VAL A 54 3.65 1.25 5.96
N VAL A 55 4.71 0.47 6.11
CA VAL A 55 5.46 0.40 7.36
C VAL A 55 6.91 0.72 7.03
N ASP A 56 7.37 1.88 7.48
CA ASP A 56 8.73 2.32 7.23
C ASP A 56 9.71 1.62 8.16
N GLY A 57 10.72 1.01 7.59
CA GLY A 57 11.84 0.46 8.32
C GLY A 57 13.07 1.33 8.15
N LYS A 58 14.17 0.94 8.76
CA LYS A 58 15.39 1.73 8.68
C LYS A 58 16.01 1.72 7.29
N ARG A 59 15.91 0.60 6.59
CA ARG A 59 16.56 0.41 5.29
C ARG A 59 15.59 0.04 4.20
N GLN A 60 14.34 -0.17 4.56
CA GLN A 60 13.35 -0.56 3.57
C GLN A 60 12.01 0.05 3.91
N ILE A 61 11.20 0.18 2.90
CA ILE A 61 9.84 0.68 3.00
C ILE A 61 8.94 -0.50 2.68
N ASN A 62 8.21 -0.98 3.69
CA ASN A 62 7.34 -2.13 3.49
C ASN A 62 6.00 -1.68 2.94
N LEU A 63 5.68 -2.16 1.75
CA LEU A 63 4.39 -1.91 1.10
C LEU A 63 3.57 -3.19 1.27
N ILE A 64 2.55 -3.13 2.10
CA ILE A 64 1.72 -4.30 2.44
C ILE A 64 0.36 -4.11 1.81
N PHE A 65 -0.05 -5.05 0.97
CA PHE A 65 -1.33 -4.92 0.28
C PHE A 65 -1.84 -6.25 -0.22
N ASP A 66 -3.15 -6.27 -0.47
CA ASP A 66 -3.81 -7.41 -1.08
C ASP A 66 -4.08 -7.10 -2.54
N VAL A 67 -3.88 -8.08 -3.40
CA VAL A 67 -4.18 -7.98 -4.82
C VAL A 67 -5.30 -8.96 -5.14
N VAL A 68 -6.39 -8.46 -5.70
CA VAL A 68 -7.45 -9.33 -6.23
C VAL A 68 -7.16 -9.56 -7.70
N ALA A 69 -6.97 -10.79 -8.06
CA ALA A 69 -6.56 -11.19 -9.41
C ALA A 69 -7.59 -12.12 -10.03
N PRO A 70 -7.64 -12.19 -11.38
CA PRO A 70 -8.46 -13.19 -12.04
C PRO A 70 -8.12 -14.60 -11.56
N TYR A 71 -9.10 -15.48 -11.66
CA TYR A 71 -8.98 -16.85 -11.15
C TYR A 71 -7.80 -17.61 -11.76
N GLU A 72 -7.38 -17.24 -12.95
CA GLU A 72 -6.28 -17.91 -13.64
C GLU A 72 -4.92 -17.72 -12.94
N TYR A 73 -4.80 -16.75 -12.05
CA TYR A 73 -3.54 -16.52 -11.33
C TYR A 73 -3.41 -17.47 -10.16
N GLN A 74 -2.98 -18.69 -10.45
CA GLN A 74 -2.76 -19.72 -9.45
C GLN A 74 -1.43 -20.41 -9.72
N GLY A 75 -0.87 -21.05 -8.69
CA GLY A 75 0.36 -21.80 -8.83
C GLY A 75 1.51 -20.93 -9.31
N GLU A 76 2.21 -21.38 -10.34
CA GLU A 76 3.35 -20.65 -10.89
C GLU A 76 2.97 -19.27 -11.41
N LYS A 77 1.80 -19.16 -12.00
CA LYS A 77 1.36 -17.88 -12.54
C LYS A 77 1.18 -16.85 -11.44
N LYS A 78 0.67 -17.28 -10.29
CA LYS A 78 0.56 -16.41 -9.12
C LYS A 78 1.93 -16.01 -8.62
N ASP A 79 2.86 -16.96 -8.52
CA ASP A 79 4.21 -16.68 -8.07
C ASP A 79 4.92 -15.71 -9.00
N THR A 80 4.75 -15.88 -10.31
CA THR A 80 5.31 -14.98 -11.30
C THR A 80 4.74 -13.58 -11.15
N LEU A 81 3.44 -13.48 -10.90
CA LEU A 81 2.79 -12.19 -10.70
C LEU A 81 3.40 -11.44 -9.51
N VAL A 82 3.52 -12.13 -8.37
CA VAL A 82 4.11 -11.53 -7.18
C VAL A 82 5.54 -11.10 -7.44
N HIS A 83 6.31 -11.94 -8.12
CA HIS A 83 7.70 -11.64 -8.46
C HIS A 83 7.77 -10.39 -9.35
N ASP A 84 6.92 -10.30 -10.35
CA ASP A 84 6.93 -9.17 -11.29
C ASP A 84 6.56 -7.87 -10.58
N ILE A 85 5.58 -7.91 -9.70
CA ILE A 85 5.19 -6.72 -8.93
C ILE A 85 6.38 -6.23 -8.11
N ARG A 86 7.03 -7.15 -7.40
CA ARG A 86 8.19 -6.81 -6.58
C ARG A 86 9.32 -6.23 -7.42
N ARG A 87 9.57 -6.84 -8.57
CA ARG A 87 10.65 -6.41 -9.45
C ARG A 87 10.42 -4.99 -9.96
N VAL A 88 9.21 -4.69 -10.40
CA VAL A 88 8.90 -3.37 -10.93
C VAL A 88 8.96 -2.31 -9.84
N LEU A 89 8.46 -2.63 -8.65
CA LEU A 89 8.53 -1.70 -7.53
C LEU A 89 9.96 -1.42 -7.13
N ARG A 90 10.81 -2.44 -7.06
CA ARG A 90 12.22 -2.26 -6.73
C ARG A 90 12.98 -1.49 -7.79
N ALA A 91 12.53 -1.56 -9.02
CA ALA A 91 13.13 -0.75 -10.07
C ALA A 91 12.89 0.74 -9.87
N ARG A 92 11.80 1.10 -9.19
CA ARG A 92 11.49 2.49 -8.87
C ARG A 92 12.27 2.98 -7.65
N ASP A 93 12.35 2.13 -6.63
CA ASP A 93 13.12 2.45 -5.43
C ASP A 93 13.52 1.13 -4.78
N LYS A 94 14.82 0.90 -4.69
CA LYS A 94 15.34 -0.37 -4.18
C LYS A 94 14.98 -0.63 -2.73
N ARG A 95 14.50 0.40 -2.00
CA ARG A 95 14.06 0.24 -0.62
C ARG A 95 12.67 -0.38 -0.51
N TYR A 96 11.90 -0.38 -1.60
CA TYR A 96 10.55 -0.92 -1.57
C TYR A 96 10.58 -2.42 -1.38
N ASN A 97 9.89 -2.86 -0.34
CA ASN A 97 9.71 -4.28 -0.04
C ASN A 97 8.22 -4.59 -0.04
N ALA A 98 7.75 -5.24 -1.08
CA ALA A 98 6.34 -5.53 -1.23
C ALA A 98 5.98 -6.83 -0.52
N ILE A 99 4.99 -6.75 0.36
CA ILE A 99 4.43 -7.90 1.06
C ILE A 99 3.01 -8.05 0.54
N ILE A 100 2.81 -9.07 -0.30
CA ILE A 100 1.62 -9.18 -1.14
C ILE A 100 0.84 -10.44 -0.80
N THR A 101 -0.47 -10.27 -0.61
CA THR A 101 -1.40 -11.38 -0.52
C THR A 101 -2.25 -11.37 -1.78
N VAL A 102 -2.35 -12.49 -2.46
CA VAL A 102 -3.14 -12.59 -3.70
C VAL A 102 -4.45 -13.30 -3.39
N ASP A 103 -5.54 -12.59 -3.67
CA ASP A 103 -6.89 -13.13 -3.57
C ASP A 103 -7.46 -13.26 -4.98
N HIS A 104 -8.47 -14.08 -5.13
CA HIS A 104 -9.08 -14.30 -6.44
C HIS A 104 -10.48 -13.72 -6.49
N GLN A 105 -10.87 -13.26 -7.68
CA GLN A 105 -12.24 -12.83 -7.91
C GLN A 105 -13.16 -14.03 -7.79
N MET A 106 -14.29 -13.77 -7.17
CA MET A 106 -15.31 -14.80 -6.97
C MET A 106 -16.33 -14.75 -8.10
#